data_40a7aa7730ebf8fa3ca82fbe99bd8a6f
#
_entry.id   40a7aa7730ebf8fa3ca82fbe99bd8a6f
#
_cell.length_a   1.000
_cell.length_b   1.000
_cell.length_c   1.000
_cell.angle_alpha   90.00
_cell.angle_beta   90.00
_cell.angle_gamma   90.00
#
_symmetry.space_group_name_H-M   'P 1'
#
loop_
_entity.id
_entity.type
_entity.pdbx_description
1 polymer ?
#
loop_
_entity_poly.entity_id
_entity_poly.type
_entity_poly.pdbx_seq_one_letter_code
_entity_poly.pdbx_strand_id
1 'polypeptide(L)'
;MASSITTVAIRYEQDVVLARQRTRQIAKELGFDSQDQTRLATAVSELARNAFGYAGGGKVAFSVEGATAPQVFLIRVKDEGPGIANLKEILEGRYQSPTGMGLGIIGARRLVDQCEIHTRSNNGTEIVLKKLLPRRTLYVTAKRSAEIAATLAAQRPASPFVEVTQQNQELLQALADARERQEELARINQELEDTNRGVVALYAELDEKANHLRRADEMKTAFLSNMSHEFRTPLNSILALSQLLLERADGELTSEQGIQVGFIRKGAESLLELVNDLLDLAKIEAGKIEVQPIEFTVTTLFSALRGMLRPLLAGE
;
A
#
# COMPACT_ATOMS: atom_id res chain seq x y z
N MET A 1 12.96 27.48 32.88
CA MET A 1 13.77 28.69 32.59
C MET A 1 14.75 28.33 31.49
N ALA A 2 14.99 29.21 30.51
CA ALA A 2 15.98 29.00 29.47
C ALA A 2 17.41 29.24 30.03
N SER A 3 18.30 28.26 29.79
CA SER A 3 19.72 28.42 30.15
C SER A 3 20.48 28.82 28.89
N SER A 4 20.95 30.05 28.82
CA SER A 4 21.73 30.59 27.70
C SER A 4 23.13 29.96 27.67
N ILE A 5 23.59 29.59 26.46
CA ILE A 5 24.96 29.06 26.24
C ILE A 5 25.84 30.14 25.65
N THR A 6 25.51 30.63 24.46
CA THR A 6 26.31 31.66 23.78
C THR A 6 25.48 32.36 22.69
N THR A 7 26.02 33.50 22.19
CA THR A 7 25.44 34.20 21.05
C THR A 7 26.55 34.56 20.06
N VAL A 8 26.27 34.33 18.77
CA VAL A 8 27.15 34.70 17.65
C VAL A 8 26.51 35.87 16.91
N ALA A 9 27.22 36.98 16.78
CA ALA A 9 26.80 38.11 15.94
C ALA A 9 27.15 37.78 14.48
N ILE A 10 26.23 38.11 13.58
CA ILE A 10 26.44 37.95 12.12
C ILE A 10 26.63 39.37 11.56
N ARG A 11 27.86 39.75 11.27
CA ARG A 11 28.23 41.04 10.69
C ARG A 11 28.93 40.88 9.34
N TYR A 12 29.62 39.75 9.17
CA TYR A 12 30.39 39.44 7.99
C TYR A 12 30.03 38.04 7.52
N GLU A 13 30.30 37.71 6.26
CA GLU A 13 30.04 36.40 5.69
C GLU A 13 30.75 35.26 6.46
N GLN A 14 31.94 35.52 7.00
CA GLN A 14 32.70 34.57 7.85
C GLN A 14 31.96 34.21 9.15
N ASP A 15 31.08 35.11 9.66
CA ASP A 15 30.30 34.83 10.87
C ASP A 15 29.23 33.77 10.63
N VAL A 16 28.77 33.57 9.38
CA VAL A 16 27.89 32.50 9.00
C VAL A 16 28.59 31.13 9.21
N VAL A 17 29.87 31.04 8.79
CA VAL A 17 30.68 29.85 9.01
C VAL A 17 30.91 29.62 10.49
N LEU A 18 31.18 30.67 11.26
CA LEU A 18 31.33 30.59 12.71
C LEU A 18 30.04 30.10 13.39
N ALA A 19 28.87 30.61 13.01
CA ALA A 19 27.59 30.18 13.56
C ALA A 19 27.36 28.71 13.28
N ARG A 20 27.67 28.19 12.07
CA ARG A 20 27.62 26.79 11.69
C ARG A 20 28.51 25.91 12.58
N GLN A 21 29.79 26.31 12.73
CA GLN A 21 30.75 25.60 13.57
C GLN A 21 30.31 25.54 15.03
N ARG A 22 29.87 26.65 15.59
CA ARG A 22 29.37 26.73 16.97
C ARG A 22 28.14 25.87 17.18
N THR A 23 27.23 25.85 16.22
CA THR A 23 26.07 24.95 16.26
C THR A 23 26.50 23.49 16.35
N ARG A 24 27.44 23.04 15.51
CA ARG A 24 27.95 21.67 15.51
C ARG A 24 28.66 21.32 16.82
N GLN A 25 29.49 22.23 17.34
CA GLN A 25 30.19 22.05 18.61
C GLN A 25 29.22 21.92 19.78
N ILE A 26 28.23 22.82 19.87
CA ILE A 26 27.21 22.77 20.93
C ILE A 26 26.38 21.50 20.82
N ALA A 27 25.94 21.13 19.64
CA ALA A 27 25.17 19.89 19.41
C ALA A 27 25.97 18.67 19.85
N LYS A 28 27.28 18.61 19.58
CA LYS A 28 28.16 17.55 20.05
C LYS A 28 28.23 17.50 21.59
N GLU A 29 28.44 18.63 22.25
CA GLU A 29 28.48 18.72 23.72
C GLU A 29 27.14 18.37 24.38
N LEU A 30 26.01 18.55 23.66
CA LEU A 30 24.68 18.18 24.08
C LEU A 30 24.34 16.72 23.77
N GLY A 31 25.28 15.94 23.16
CA GLY A 31 25.13 14.51 22.93
C GLY A 31 24.33 14.13 21.67
N PHE A 32 24.12 15.04 20.73
CA PHE A 32 23.52 14.72 19.43
C PHE A 32 24.46 13.85 18.58
N ASP A 33 23.89 12.96 17.78
CA ASP A 33 24.66 12.18 16.81
C ASP A 33 25.20 13.04 15.67
N SER A 34 26.09 12.48 14.85
CA SER A 34 26.73 13.20 13.74
C SER A 34 25.73 13.70 12.69
N GLN A 35 24.64 12.98 12.48
CA GLN A 35 23.61 13.34 11.52
C GLN A 35 22.81 14.56 12.01
N ASP A 36 22.36 14.57 13.27
CA ASP A 36 21.66 15.69 13.86
C ASP A 36 22.57 16.93 14.03
N GLN A 37 23.87 16.72 14.35
CA GLN A 37 24.86 17.80 14.35
C GLN A 37 24.94 18.49 12.98
N THR A 38 25.03 17.69 11.90
CA THR A 38 25.09 18.21 10.53
C THR A 38 23.79 18.90 10.13
N ARG A 39 22.63 18.32 10.44
CA ARG A 39 21.31 18.91 10.18
C ARG A 39 21.13 20.27 10.85
N LEU A 40 21.43 20.37 12.13
CA LEU A 40 21.35 21.61 12.89
C LEU A 40 22.30 22.67 12.34
N ALA A 41 23.55 22.29 12.06
CA ALA A 41 24.55 23.20 11.49
C ALA A 41 24.14 23.74 10.12
N THR A 42 23.55 22.90 9.27
CA THR A 42 23.04 23.31 7.95
C THR A 42 21.85 24.26 8.09
N ALA A 43 20.87 23.95 8.95
CA ALA A 43 19.72 24.80 9.19
C ALA A 43 20.16 26.21 9.66
N VAL A 44 21.09 26.26 10.62
CA VAL A 44 21.61 27.55 11.14
C VAL A 44 22.40 28.31 10.09
N SER A 45 23.23 27.62 9.29
CA SER A 45 24.00 28.25 8.21
C SER A 45 23.08 28.93 7.19
N GLU A 46 21.99 28.27 6.78
CA GLU A 46 21.02 28.82 5.84
C GLU A 46 20.31 30.07 6.43
N LEU A 47 19.86 29.98 7.67
CA LEU A 47 19.18 31.10 8.32
C LEU A 47 20.13 32.28 8.60
N ALA A 48 21.37 32.02 9.02
CA ALA A 48 22.40 33.04 9.21
C ALA A 48 22.78 33.72 7.88
N ARG A 49 22.86 32.97 6.79
CA ARG A 49 23.08 33.50 5.44
C ARG A 49 21.94 34.40 5.00
N ASN A 50 20.69 33.99 5.27
CA ASN A 50 19.53 34.82 4.98
C ASN A 50 19.53 36.11 5.77
N ALA A 51 19.85 36.08 7.07
CA ALA A 51 19.97 37.26 7.91
C ALA A 51 21.09 38.22 7.38
N PHE A 52 22.23 37.66 6.96
CA PHE A 52 23.29 38.46 6.35
C PHE A 52 22.87 39.06 5.01
N GLY A 53 22.32 38.23 4.09
CA GLY A 53 22.02 38.65 2.73
C GLY A 53 20.83 39.62 2.62
N TYR A 54 19.77 39.42 3.42
CA TYR A 54 18.54 40.21 3.31
C TYR A 54 18.43 41.34 4.34
N ALA A 55 19.11 41.22 5.50
CA ALA A 55 19.03 42.16 6.58
C ALA A 55 20.37 42.86 6.90
N GLY A 56 21.44 42.51 6.17
CA GLY A 56 22.78 43.06 6.41
C GLY A 56 23.43 42.56 7.70
N GLY A 57 22.82 41.60 8.39
CA GLY A 57 23.35 40.99 9.60
C GLY A 57 22.26 40.56 10.58
N GLY A 58 22.71 40.07 11.76
CA GLY A 58 21.81 39.56 12.77
C GLY A 58 22.57 38.90 13.92
N LYS A 59 21.88 38.04 14.66
CA LYS A 59 22.48 37.28 15.77
C LYS A 59 21.87 35.86 15.85
N VAL A 60 22.71 34.91 16.22
CA VAL A 60 22.32 33.53 16.52
C VAL A 60 22.57 33.26 17.99
N ALA A 61 21.51 33.01 18.74
CA ALA A 61 21.59 32.74 20.19
C ALA A 61 21.26 31.25 20.42
N PHE A 62 22.03 30.61 21.31
CA PHE A 62 21.91 29.20 21.66
C PHE A 62 21.53 29.08 23.14
N SER A 63 20.51 28.26 23.41
CA SER A 63 20.02 28.00 24.78
C SER A 63 19.41 26.63 24.91
N VAL A 64 19.27 26.14 26.14
CA VAL A 64 18.54 24.92 26.47
C VAL A 64 17.37 25.27 27.37
N GLU A 65 16.19 24.76 27.05
CA GLU A 65 14.97 24.93 27.82
C GLU A 65 14.41 23.58 28.31
N GLY A 66 13.72 23.65 29.45
CA GLY A 66 13.03 22.54 30.07
C GLY A 66 13.37 22.41 31.54
N ALA A 67 12.35 22.21 32.40
CA ALA A 67 12.52 21.96 33.82
C ALA A 67 12.76 20.49 34.12
N THR A 68 12.41 19.62 33.20
CA THR A 68 12.54 18.15 33.28
C THR A 68 13.04 17.60 31.95
N ALA A 69 13.59 16.37 31.94
CA ALA A 69 13.96 15.71 30.71
C ALA A 69 12.70 15.16 30.00
N PRO A 70 12.63 15.17 28.66
CA PRO A 70 13.67 15.69 27.77
C PRO A 70 13.65 17.21 27.66
N GLN A 71 14.81 17.84 27.72
CA GLN A 71 14.98 19.25 27.47
C GLN A 71 15.05 19.54 25.97
N VAL A 72 14.93 20.81 25.61
CA VAL A 72 14.89 21.27 24.21
C VAL A 72 16.11 22.19 23.97
N PHE A 73 16.89 21.90 22.95
CA PHE A 73 17.90 22.78 22.42
C PHE A 73 17.21 23.83 21.53
N LEU A 74 17.35 25.11 21.90
CA LEU A 74 16.81 26.24 21.16
C LEU A 74 17.94 27.00 20.46
N ILE A 75 17.70 27.27 19.19
CA ILE A 75 18.56 28.13 18.38
C ILE A 75 17.68 29.26 17.84
N ARG A 76 17.98 30.46 18.23
CA ARG A 76 17.23 31.68 17.85
C ARG A 76 18.06 32.51 16.90
N VAL A 77 17.59 32.64 15.66
CA VAL A 77 18.18 33.51 14.65
C VAL A 77 17.32 34.76 14.54
N LYS A 78 17.90 35.94 14.81
CA LYS A 78 17.18 37.21 14.78
C LYS A 78 17.93 38.22 13.93
N ASP A 79 17.21 38.87 13.03
CA ASP A 79 17.67 40.01 12.24
C ASP A 79 16.79 41.25 12.46
N GLU A 80 17.25 42.39 11.96
CA GLU A 80 16.56 43.69 12.00
C GLU A 80 16.22 44.17 10.56
N GLY A 81 16.04 43.24 9.64
CA GLY A 81 15.78 43.52 8.23
C GLY A 81 14.33 43.94 7.94
N PRO A 82 13.95 43.94 6.65
CA PRO A 82 12.62 44.35 6.20
C PRO A 82 11.51 43.39 6.60
N GLY A 83 11.86 42.20 7.15
CA GLY A 83 10.90 41.11 7.38
C GLY A 83 10.62 40.32 6.13
N ILE A 84 9.74 39.32 6.25
CA ILE A 84 9.38 38.42 5.16
C ILE A 84 7.94 38.68 4.74
N ALA A 85 7.76 39.38 3.61
CA ALA A 85 6.43 39.72 3.09
C ALA A 85 5.61 38.50 2.65
N ASN A 86 6.27 37.53 2.00
CA ASN A 86 5.61 36.37 1.35
C ASN A 86 5.77 35.07 2.16
N LEU A 87 5.77 35.17 3.51
CA LEU A 87 6.01 34.00 4.37
C LEU A 87 5.07 32.82 4.06
N LYS A 88 3.80 33.11 3.79
CA LYS A 88 2.82 32.07 3.49
C LYS A 88 3.16 31.31 2.20
N GLU A 89 3.51 32.02 1.14
CA GLU A 89 3.91 31.43 -0.15
C GLU A 89 5.19 30.62 -0.04
N ILE A 90 6.14 31.11 0.77
CA ILE A 90 7.38 30.38 1.07
C ILE A 90 7.07 29.09 1.80
N LEU A 91 6.23 29.09 2.84
CA LEU A 91 5.88 27.90 3.61
C LEU A 91 5.09 26.87 2.81
N GLU A 92 4.33 27.29 1.81
CA GLU A 92 3.59 26.44 0.87
C GLU A 92 4.46 25.91 -0.29
N GLY A 93 5.74 26.32 -0.38
CA GLY A 93 6.68 25.86 -1.40
C GLY A 93 6.45 26.47 -2.80
N ARG A 94 5.64 27.54 -2.89
CA ARG A 94 5.30 28.21 -4.18
C ARG A 94 6.24 29.37 -4.53
N TYR A 95 7.12 29.75 -3.62
CA TYR A 95 8.07 30.84 -3.82
C TYR A 95 9.34 30.32 -4.48
N GLN A 96 9.73 30.92 -5.62
CA GLN A 96 11.03 30.72 -6.25
C GLN A 96 11.95 31.87 -5.87
N SER A 97 13.05 31.57 -5.20
CA SER A 97 14.06 32.56 -4.85
C SER A 97 14.84 33.00 -6.10
N PRO A 98 15.05 34.32 -6.31
CA PRO A 98 15.89 34.82 -7.39
C PRO A 98 17.36 34.34 -7.32
N THR A 99 17.82 33.94 -6.12
CA THR A 99 19.18 33.46 -5.85
C THR A 99 19.35 31.94 -5.96
N GLY A 100 18.34 31.21 -6.46
CA GLY A 100 18.47 29.84 -7.01
C GLY A 100 18.34 28.68 -6.03
N MET A 101 18.38 28.86 -4.72
CA MET A 101 18.18 27.76 -3.77
C MET A 101 17.08 28.06 -2.75
N GLY A 102 15.82 28.11 -3.19
CA GLY A 102 14.62 28.33 -2.36
C GLY A 102 14.39 27.33 -1.20
N LEU A 103 15.44 26.70 -0.72
CA LEU A 103 15.41 25.72 0.37
C LEU A 103 15.64 26.34 1.76
N GLY A 104 16.06 27.61 1.89
CA GLY A 104 16.54 28.20 3.12
C GLY A 104 15.62 27.96 4.33
N ILE A 105 14.44 28.56 4.35
CA ILE A 105 13.50 28.43 5.50
C ILE A 105 12.79 27.08 5.51
N ILE A 106 12.34 26.57 4.36
CA ILE A 106 11.69 25.28 4.24
C ILE A 106 12.66 24.14 4.56
N GLY A 107 13.90 24.27 4.05
CA GLY A 107 14.98 23.32 4.34
C GLY A 107 15.30 23.29 5.83
N ALA A 108 15.52 24.43 6.45
CA ALA A 108 15.79 24.53 7.88
C ALA A 108 14.65 23.91 8.73
N ARG A 109 13.38 24.17 8.37
CA ARG A 109 12.21 23.58 9.03
C ARG A 109 12.18 22.04 8.98
N ARG A 110 12.63 21.43 7.89
CA ARG A 110 12.68 19.96 7.72
C ARG A 110 13.78 19.29 8.52
N LEU A 111 14.77 20.05 8.98
CA LEU A 111 15.96 19.53 9.66
C LEU A 111 15.83 19.55 11.19
N VAL A 112 14.76 20.13 11.73
CA VAL A 112 14.50 20.29 13.17
C VAL A 112 13.13 19.76 13.55
N ASP A 113 12.89 19.55 14.85
CA ASP A 113 11.62 19.00 15.33
C ASP A 113 10.51 20.06 15.31
N GLN A 114 10.84 21.33 15.62
CA GLN A 114 9.92 22.46 15.53
C GLN A 114 10.64 23.70 15.03
N CYS A 115 9.93 24.52 14.26
CA CYS A 115 10.43 25.81 13.75
C CYS A 115 9.32 26.83 13.85
N GLU A 116 9.59 27.91 14.63
CA GLU A 116 8.68 29.04 14.78
C GLU A 116 9.27 30.25 14.07
N ILE A 117 8.44 31.01 13.34
CA ILE A 117 8.86 32.13 12.54
C ILE A 117 8.02 33.34 12.95
N HIS A 118 8.67 34.34 13.48
CA HIS A 118 8.08 35.61 13.85
C HIS A 118 8.67 36.72 12.97
N THR A 119 7.87 37.24 12.05
CA THR A 119 8.29 38.30 11.14
C THR A 119 7.25 39.42 11.14
N ARG A 120 7.69 40.64 11.06
CA ARG A 120 6.84 41.85 10.89
C ARG A 120 7.49 42.73 9.85
N SER A 121 6.68 43.32 8.99
CA SER A 121 7.15 44.25 7.97
C SER A 121 7.94 45.39 8.64
N ASN A 122 9.15 45.63 8.16
CA ASN A 122 10.12 46.65 8.66
C ASN A 122 10.51 46.50 10.15
N ASN A 123 10.34 45.32 10.75
CA ASN A 123 10.70 45.08 12.15
C ASN A 123 11.49 43.77 12.34
N GLY A 124 12.15 43.31 11.27
CA GLY A 124 13.02 42.15 11.28
C GLY A 124 12.31 40.80 11.29
N THR A 125 13.11 39.76 11.36
CA THR A 125 12.65 38.40 11.48
C THR A 125 13.32 37.68 12.64
N GLU A 126 12.55 36.93 13.40
CA GLU A 126 13.03 35.99 14.41
C GLU A 126 12.58 34.58 14.10
N ILE A 127 13.53 33.66 13.92
CA ILE A 127 13.29 32.26 13.68
C ILE A 127 13.84 31.47 14.86
N VAL A 128 12.99 30.61 15.44
CA VAL A 128 13.33 29.76 16.58
C VAL A 128 13.29 28.32 16.13
N LEU A 129 14.44 27.67 16.08
CA LEU A 129 14.60 26.26 15.85
C LEU A 129 14.62 25.51 17.17
N LYS A 130 13.85 24.42 17.29
CA LYS A 130 13.76 23.60 18.49
C LYS A 130 14.08 22.15 18.14
N LYS A 131 14.98 21.57 18.91
CA LYS A 131 15.37 20.15 18.79
C LYS A 131 15.38 19.51 20.16
N LEU A 132 14.68 18.39 20.33
CA LEU A 132 14.69 17.63 21.57
C LEU A 132 16.08 17.05 21.84
N LEU A 133 16.57 17.18 23.06
CA LEU A 133 17.83 16.56 23.45
C LEU A 133 17.70 15.04 23.40
N PRO A 134 18.78 14.34 23.02
CA PRO A 134 18.78 12.88 23.03
C PRO A 134 18.43 12.31 24.40
N ARG A 135 17.65 11.22 24.45
CA ARG A 135 17.19 10.60 25.72
C ARG A 135 18.31 10.20 26.67
N ARG A 136 19.53 10.04 26.18
CA ARG A 136 20.72 9.68 26.97
C ARG A 136 21.46 10.89 27.53
N THR A 137 21.04 12.12 27.16
CA THR A 137 21.69 13.33 27.64
C THR A 137 21.30 13.59 29.08
N LEU A 138 22.29 13.78 29.93
CA LEU A 138 22.06 14.22 31.30
C LEU A 138 21.41 15.60 31.30
N TYR A 139 20.59 15.89 32.34
CA TYR A 139 19.94 17.19 32.50
C TYR A 139 20.96 18.33 32.45
N VAL A 140 20.78 19.20 31.48
CA VAL A 140 21.67 20.37 31.27
C VAL A 140 21.28 21.48 32.25
N THR A 141 22.10 21.66 33.25
CA THR A 141 21.96 22.75 34.24
C THR A 141 22.56 24.06 33.73
N ALA A 142 22.26 25.20 34.38
CA ALA A 142 22.91 26.46 34.07
C ALA A 142 24.44 26.39 34.22
N LYS A 143 24.96 25.60 35.17
CA LYS A 143 26.38 25.33 35.33
C LYS A 143 26.97 24.63 34.10
N ARG A 144 26.29 23.58 33.60
CA ARG A 144 26.73 22.83 32.38
C ARG A 144 26.70 23.73 31.14
N SER A 145 25.70 24.60 31.02
CA SER A 145 25.65 25.61 29.92
C SER A 145 26.84 26.57 29.97
N ALA A 146 27.22 27.02 31.16
CA ALA A 146 28.38 27.88 31.34
C ALA A 146 29.72 27.15 31.06
N GLU A 147 29.83 25.84 31.42
CA GLU A 147 30.99 25.03 31.06
C GLU A 147 31.12 24.86 29.54
N ILE A 148 30.00 24.59 28.84
CA ILE A 148 29.98 24.52 27.37
C ILE A 148 30.43 25.87 26.77
N ALA A 149 29.90 27.01 27.28
CA ALA A 149 30.29 28.33 26.83
C ALA A 149 31.79 28.62 27.01
N ALA A 150 32.36 28.23 28.16
CA ALA A 150 33.79 28.35 28.43
C ALA A 150 34.65 27.51 27.48
N THR A 151 34.24 26.26 27.24
CA THR A 151 34.91 25.38 26.28
C THR A 151 34.92 25.97 24.87
N LEU A 152 33.77 26.51 24.43
CA LEU A 152 33.65 27.17 23.13
C LEU A 152 34.52 28.43 23.03
N ALA A 153 34.62 29.21 24.09
CA ALA A 153 35.47 30.41 24.12
C ALA A 153 36.97 30.07 24.02
N ALA A 154 37.38 28.95 24.60
CA ALA A 154 38.78 28.48 24.56
C ALA A 154 39.15 27.88 23.18
N GLN A 155 38.20 27.40 22.42
CA GLN A 155 38.44 26.79 21.11
C GLN A 155 38.50 27.90 20.01
N ARG A 156 39.64 28.01 19.33
CA ARG A 156 39.73 28.85 18.11
C ARG A 156 38.83 28.29 17.04
N PRO A 157 38.09 29.14 16.30
CA PRO A 157 37.32 28.68 15.14
C PRO A 157 38.24 27.97 14.12
N ALA A 158 37.81 26.87 13.56
CA ALA A 158 38.53 26.22 12.46
C ALA A 158 38.58 27.18 11.25
N SER A 159 39.66 27.09 10.48
CA SER A 159 39.79 27.88 9.26
C SER A 159 38.59 27.63 8.31
N PRO A 160 38.05 28.65 7.64
CA PRO A 160 37.00 28.47 6.60
C PRO A 160 37.34 27.42 5.57
N PHE A 161 38.62 27.24 5.24
CA PHE A 161 39.09 26.23 4.31
C PHE A 161 38.83 24.81 4.79
N VAL A 162 39.05 24.54 6.07
CA VAL A 162 38.79 23.20 6.67
C VAL A 162 37.28 22.87 6.61
N GLU A 163 36.43 23.86 6.87
CA GLU A 163 34.97 23.71 6.80
C GLU A 163 34.49 23.38 5.36
N VAL A 164 35.01 24.14 4.37
CA VAL A 164 34.70 23.89 2.94
C VAL A 164 35.16 22.50 2.51
N THR A 165 36.33 22.07 2.93
CA THR A 165 36.85 20.73 2.62
C THR A 165 35.96 19.66 3.22
N GLN A 166 35.50 19.83 4.47
CA GLN A 166 34.61 18.89 5.12
C GLN A 166 33.22 18.84 4.46
N GLN A 167 32.66 20.00 4.08
CA GLN A 167 31.40 20.07 3.34
C GLN A 167 31.49 19.34 2.00
N ASN A 168 32.60 19.52 1.28
CA ASN A 168 32.83 18.83 0.00
C ASN A 168 32.91 17.31 0.20
N GLN A 169 33.54 16.81 1.26
CA GLN A 169 33.58 15.39 1.58
C GLN A 169 32.18 14.84 1.90
N GLU A 170 31.42 15.54 2.74
CA GLU A 170 30.04 15.16 3.10
C GLU A 170 29.13 15.12 1.84
N LEU A 171 29.30 16.10 0.92
CA LEU A 171 28.57 16.15 -0.33
C LEU A 171 28.92 14.98 -1.27
N LEU A 172 30.20 14.68 -1.41
CA LEU A 172 30.68 13.56 -2.22
C LEU A 172 30.15 12.22 -1.72
N GLN A 173 30.12 12.03 -0.40
CA GLN A 173 29.56 10.83 0.20
C GLN A 173 28.03 10.74 -0.02
N ALA A 174 27.30 11.83 0.17
CA ALA A 174 25.86 11.86 -0.11
C ALA A 174 25.53 11.59 -1.59
N LEU A 175 26.37 12.08 -2.51
CA LEU A 175 26.23 11.77 -3.94
C LEU A 175 26.51 10.31 -4.27
N ALA A 176 27.50 9.69 -3.62
CA ALA A 176 27.79 8.27 -3.78
C ALA A 176 26.62 7.41 -3.31
N ASP A 177 26.09 7.69 -2.10
CA ASP A 177 24.93 6.99 -1.52
C ASP A 177 23.66 7.16 -2.40
N ALA A 178 23.47 8.37 -2.96
CA ALA A 178 22.34 8.63 -3.85
C ALA A 178 22.43 7.84 -5.16
N ARG A 179 23.64 7.72 -5.73
CA ARG A 179 23.89 6.92 -6.94
C ARG A 179 23.63 5.44 -6.70
N GLU A 180 24.15 4.89 -5.61
CA GLU A 180 23.92 3.49 -5.25
C GLU A 180 22.43 3.17 -5.14
N ARG A 181 21.66 4.03 -4.44
CA ARG A 181 20.19 3.87 -4.35
C ARG A 181 19.50 3.98 -5.69
N GLN A 182 19.99 4.87 -6.57
CA GLN A 182 19.41 5.01 -7.90
C GLN A 182 19.64 3.75 -8.75
N GLU A 183 20.83 3.15 -8.69
CA GLU A 183 21.14 1.89 -9.37
C GLU A 183 20.31 0.73 -8.83
N GLU A 184 20.14 0.65 -7.51
CA GLU A 184 19.27 -0.36 -6.88
C GLU A 184 17.80 -0.21 -7.31
N LEU A 185 17.27 1.02 -7.31
CA LEU A 185 15.91 1.29 -7.78
C LEU A 185 15.72 0.94 -9.26
N ALA A 186 16.72 1.22 -10.11
CA ALA A 186 16.67 0.86 -11.52
C ALA A 186 16.61 -0.68 -11.70
N ARG A 187 17.38 -1.43 -10.91
CA ARG A 187 17.36 -2.89 -10.94
C ARG A 187 16.00 -3.45 -10.50
N ILE A 188 15.46 -2.94 -9.37
CA ILE A 188 14.15 -3.38 -8.85
C ILE A 188 13.04 -3.06 -9.86
N ASN A 189 13.08 -1.90 -10.50
CA ASN A 189 12.10 -1.55 -11.54
C ASN A 189 12.17 -2.51 -12.73
N GLN A 190 13.37 -2.90 -13.16
CA GLN A 190 13.54 -3.87 -14.23
C GLN A 190 12.97 -5.25 -13.85
N GLU A 191 13.28 -5.75 -12.66
CA GLU A 191 12.74 -7.01 -12.13
C GLU A 191 11.20 -6.98 -12.02
N LEU A 192 10.64 -5.83 -11.62
CA LEU A 192 9.19 -5.62 -11.55
C LEU A 192 8.54 -5.65 -12.94
N GLU A 193 9.14 -5.00 -13.93
CA GLU A 193 8.65 -5.02 -15.32
C GLU A 193 8.67 -6.43 -15.90
N ASP A 194 9.74 -7.19 -15.68
CA ASP A 194 9.86 -8.56 -16.18
C ASP A 194 8.84 -9.48 -15.49
N THR A 195 8.65 -9.34 -14.19
CA THR A 195 7.62 -10.06 -13.44
C THR A 195 6.22 -9.73 -13.96
N ASN A 196 5.91 -8.44 -14.16
CA ASN A 196 4.62 -8.02 -14.70
C ASN A 196 4.36 -8.58 -16.10
N ARG A 197 5.36 -8.63 -16.99
CA ARG A 197 5.23 -9.28 -18.31
C ARG A 197 4.91 -10.77 -18.17
N GLY A 198 5.59 -11.46 -17.25
CA GLY A 198 5.30 -12.87 -16.95
C GLY A 198 3.88 -13.09 -16.44
N VAL A 199 3.42 -12.25 -15.53
CA VAL A 199 2.04 -12.30 -15.00
C VAL A 199 1.00 -12.08 -16.11
N VAL A 200 1.20 -11.08 -16.98
CA VAL A 200 0.30 -10.82 -18.11
C VAL A 200 0.23 -12.01 -19.06
N ALA A 201 1.37 -12.64 -19.37
CA ALA A 201 1.41 -13.82 -20.24
C ALA A 201 0.66 -15.01 -19.61
N LEU A 202 0.83 -15.24 -18.30
CA LEU A 202 0.11 -16.28 -17.57
C LEU A 202 -1.41 -16.05 -17.54
N TYR A 203 -1.84 -14.80 -17.37
CA TYR A 203 -3.28 -14.47 -17.44
C TYR A 203 -3.87 -14.73 -18.82
N ALA A 204 -3.14 -14.44 -19.90
CA ALA A 204 -3.58 -14.72 -21.26
C ALA A 204 -3.71 -16.24 -21.49
N GLU A 205 -2.74 -17.03 -21.04
CA GLU A 205 -2.81 -18.50 -21.13
C GLU A 205 -3.97 -19.09 -20.29
N LEU A 206 -4.18 -18.54 -19.09
CA LEU A 206 -5.29 -18.96 -18.22
C LEU A 206 -6.65 -18.69 -18.86
N ASP A 207 -6.83 -17.51 -19.46
CA ASP A 207 -8.07 -17.14 -20.14
C ASP A 207 -8.35 -18.04 -21.36
N GLU A 208 -7.32 -18.36 -22.14
CA GLU A 208 -7.43 -19.29 -23.25
C GLU A 208 -7.87 -20.69 -22.79
N LYS A 209 -7.23 -21.22 -21.73
CA LYS A 209 -7.61 -22.51 -21.14
C LYS A 209 -9.02 -22.51 -20.57
N ALA A 210 -9.41 -21.45 -19.88
CA ALA A 210 -10.75 -21.29 -19.34
C ALA A 210 -11.81 -21.28 -20.45
N ASN A 211 -11.55 -20.57 -21.55
CA ASN A 211 -12.43 -20.52 -22.71
C ASN A 211 -12.52 -21.89 -23.43
N HIS A 212 -11.41 -22.61 -23.51
CA HIS A 212 -11.39 -23.96 -24.09
C HIS A 212 -12.23 -24.96 -23.25
N LEU A 213 -12.04 -24.92 -21.91
CA LEU A 213 -12.81 -25.76 -20.99
C LEU A 213 -14.31 -25.44 -21.06
N ARG A 214 -14.68 -24.15 -21.09
CA ARG A 214 -16.09 -23.73 -21.22
C ARG A 214 -16.72 -24.30 -22.52
N ARG A 215 -16.04 -24.16 -23.66
CA ARG A 215 -16.53 -24.68 -24.93
C ARG A 215 -16.67 -26.20 -24.90
N ALA A 216 -15.72 -26.94 -24.30
CA ALA A 216 -15.79 -28.36 -24.15
C ALA A 216 -17.00 -28.83 -23.31
N ASP A 217 -17.27 -28.09 -22.20
CA ASP A 217 -18.41 -28.33 -21.33
C ASP A 217 -19.75 -28.04 -22.02
N GLU A 218 -19.84 -26.94 -22.78
CA GLU A 218 -21.00 -26.59 -23.59
C GLU A 218 -21.27 -27.66 -24.66
N MET A 219 -20.22 -28.11 -25.35
CA MET A 219 -20.36 -29.21 -26.35
C MET A 219 -20.79 -30.54 -25.72
N LYS A 220 -20.23 -30.89 -24.53
CA LYS A 220 -20.64 -32.10 -23.78
C LYS A 220 -22.13 -32.04 -23.44
N THR A 221 -22.59 -30.90 -22.90
CA THR A 221 -23.99 -30.72 -22.51
C THR A 221 -24.93 -30.78 -23.73
N ALA A 222 -24.56 -30.08 -24.81
CA ALA A 222 -25.36 -30.10 -26.04
C ALA A 222 -25.42 -31.53 -26.66
N PHE A 223 -24.30 -32.25 -26.68
CA PHE A 223 -24.23 -33.63 -27.16
C PHE A 223 -25.15 -34.53 -26.36
N LEU A 224 -25.09 -34.52 -25.02
CA LEU A 224 -25.94 -35.34 -24.17
C LEU A 224 -27.43 -35.01 -24.35
N SER A 225 -27.79 -33.74 -24.47
CA SER A 225 -29.16 -33.30 -24.73
C SER A 225 -29.68 -33.81 -26.08
N ASN A 226 -28.89 -33.67 -27.14
CA ASN A 226 -29.27 -34.14 -28.47
C ASN A 226 -29.40 -35.66 -28.52
N MET A 227 -28.42 -36.38 -27.95
CA MET A 227 -28.45 -37.84 -27.91
C MET A 227 -29.68 -38.38 -27.18
N SER A 228 -30.11 -37.72 -26.12
CA SER A 228 -31.34 -38.12 -25.43
C SER A 228 -32.57 -38.00 -26.31
N HIS A 229 -32.70 -36.93 -27.05
CA HIS A 229 -33.81 -36.77 -28.00
C HIS A 229 -33.77 -37.84 -29.08
N GLU A 230 -32.58 -38.13 -29.61
CA GLU A 230 -32.37 -39.15 -30.63
C GLU A 230 -32.64 -40.59 -30.13
N PHE A 231 -32.36 -40.88 -28.85
CA PHE A 231 -32.72 -42.18 -28.26
C PHE A 231 -34.19 -42.28 -27.84
N ARG A 232 -34.79 -41.18 -27.34
CA ARG A 232 -36.19 -41.19 -26.88
C ARG A 232 -37.18 -41.52 -28.02
N THR A 233 -36.94 -41.02 -29.20
CA THR A 233 -37.82 -41.21 -30.34
C THR A 233 -37.98 -42.69 -30.74
N PRO A 234 -36.91 -43.48 -31.01
CA PRO A 234 -37.02 -44.87 -31.33
C PRO A 234 -37.55 -45.72 -30.14
N LEU A 235 -37.14 -45.38 -28.90
CA LEU A 235 -37.63 -46.09 -27.71
C LEU A 235 -39.14 -45.94 -27.54
N ASN A 236 -39.66 -44.71 -27.69
CA ASN A 236 -41.09 -44.46 -27.61
C ASN A 236 -41.85 -45.23 -28.74
N SER A 237 -41.26 -45.36 -29.94
CA SER A 237 -41.84 -46.17 -31.02
C SER A 237 -41.89 -47.63 -30.62
N ILE A 238 -40.80 -48.18 -30.04
CA ILE A 238 -40.76 -49.55 -29.57
C ILE A 238 -41.82 -49.82 -28.49
N LEU A 239 -41.93 -48.88 -27.53
CA LEU A 239 -42.93 -48.95 -26.46
C LEU A 239 -44.33 -48.90 -26.99
N ALA A 240 -44.66 -48.00 -27.91
CA ALA A 240 -45.96 -47.87 -28.54
C ALA A 240 -46.37 -49.16 -29.34
N LEU A 241 -45.42 -49.66 -30.15
CA LEU A 241 -45.68 -50.86 -30.92
C LEU A 241 -45.82 -52.10 -30.03
N SER A 242 -44.98 -52.26 -29.04
CA SER A 242 -45.08 -53.35 -28.05
C SER A 242 -46.40 -53.28 -27.28
N GLN A 243 -46.88 -52.10 -26.95
CA GLN A 243 -48.17 -51.91 -26.30
C GLN A 243 -49.35 -52.33 -27.21
N LEU A 244 -49.37 -51.88 -28.49
CA LEU A 244 -50.40 -52.26 -29.44
C LEU A 244 -50.47 -53.76 -29.64
N LEU A 245 -49.33 -54.44 -29.70
CA LEU A 245 -49.28 -55.87 -29.81
C LEU A 245 -49.84 -56.56 -28.56
N LEU A 246 -49.52 -56.12 -27.36
CA LEU A 246 -50.05 -56.69 -26.10
C LEU A 246 -51.53 -56.40 -25.92
N GLU A 247 -52.06 -55.33 -26.46
CA GLU A 247 -53.48 -54.96 -26.47
C GLU A 247 -54.23 -55.75 -27.57
N ARG A 248 -53.51 -56.54 -28.37
CA ARG A 248 -54.06 -57.40 -29.46
C ARG A 248 -54.80 -56.62 -30.57
N ALA A 249 -54.38 -55.37 -30.84
CA ALA A 249 -55.01 -54.48 -31.81
C ALA A 249 -54.93 -55.02 -33.21
N ASP A 250 -53.87 -55.80 -33.57
CA ASP A 250 -53.62 -56.38 -34.89
C ASP A 250 -53.82 -57.92 -34.95
N GLY A 251 -54.37 -58.51 -33.88
CA GLY A 251 -54.63 -59.94 -33.80
C GLY A 251 -54.15 -60.58 -32.49
N GLU A 252 -54.49 -61.89 -32.33
CA GLU A 252 -54.15 -62.65 -31.11
C GLU A 252 -52.66 -63.04 -31.10
N LEU A 253 -51.96 -62.83 -30.01
CA LEU A 253 -50.63 -63.35 -29.78
C LEU A 253 -50.70 -64.72 -29.11
N THR A 254 -49.78 -65.61 -29.44
CA THR A 254 -49.56 -66.80 -28.61
C THR A 254 -49.03 -66.45 -27.24
N SER A 255 -49.22 -67.34 -26.29
CA SER A 255 -48.70 -67.07 -24.91
C SER A 255 -47.22 -66.79 -24.89
N GLU A 256 -46.42 -67.46 -25.71
CA GLU A 256 -44.97 -67.25 -25.81
C GLU A 256 -44.62 -65.91 -26.47
N GLN A 257 -45.33 -65.53 -27.56
CA GLN A 257 -45.18 -64.22 -28.18
C GLN A 257 -45.53 -63.05 -27.21
N GLY A 258 -46.60 -63.23 -26.42
CA GLY A 258 -46.96 -62.23 -25.41
C GLY A 258 -45.87 -62.06 -24.38
N ILE A 259 -45.22 -63.13 -23.92
CA ILE A 259 -44.08 -63.05 -23.00
C ILE A 259 -42.90 -62.32 -23.65
N GLN A 260 -42.56 -62.66 -24.89
CA GLN A 260 -41.43 -62.01 -25.62
C GLN A 260 -41.67 -60.55 -25.84
N VAL A 261 -42.86 -60.13 -26.27
CA VAL A 261 -43.21 -58.73 -26.43
C VAL A 261 -43.16 -57.98 -25.07
N GLY A 262 -43.58 -58.63 -23.98
CA GLY A 262 -43.43 -58.07 -22.61
C GLY A 262 -42.00 -57.83 -22.23
N PHE A 263 -41.07 -58.72 -22.55
CA PHE A 263 -39.64 -58.53 -22.34
C PHE A 263 -39.06 -57.34 -23.16
N ILE A 264 -39.46 -57.25 -24.46
CA ILE A 264 -39.07 -56.18 -25.35
C ILE A 264 -39.53 -54.84 -24.75
N ARG A 265 -40.76 -54.70 -24.32
CA ARG A 265 -41.32 -53.51 -23.69
C ARG A 265 -40.56 -53.13 -22.41
N LYS A 266 -40.35 -54.11 -21.52
CA LYS A 266 -39.63 -53.86 -20.25
C LYS A 266 -38.18 -53.42 -20.51
N GLY A 267 -37.51 -54.01 -21.53
CA GLY A 267 -36.16 -53.55 -21.91
C GLY A 267 -36.14 -52.13 -22.43
N ALA A 268 -37.12 -51.70 -23.21
CA ALA A 268 -37.25 -50.38 -23.74
C ALA A 268 -37.57 -49.37 -22.62
N GLU A 269 -38.43 -49.70 -21.64
CA GLU A 269 -38.74 -48.92 -20.45
C GLU A 269 -37.45 -48.67 -19.62
N SER A 270 -36.69 -49.76 -19.33
CA SER A 270 -35.45 -49.64 -18.58
C SER A 270 -34.40 -48.78 -19.29
N LEU A 271 -34.30 -48.89 -20.61
CA LEU A 271 -33.36 -48.08 -21.38
C LEU A 271 -33.76 -46.62 -21.42
N LEU A 272 -35.06 -46.30 -21.48
CA LEU A 272 -35.57 -44.93 -21.41
C LEU A 272 -35.29 -44.31 -20.06
N GLU A 273 -35.42 -45.06 -18.98
CA GLU A 273 -35.07 -44.61 -17.61
C GLU A 273 -33.58 -44.27 -17.49
N LEU A 274 -32.68 -45.17 -17.96
CA LEU A 274 -31.24 -44.93 -17.98
C LEU A 274 -30.85 -43.68 -18.79
N VAL A 275 -31.50 -43.47 -19.94
CA VAL A 275 -31.26 -42.26 -20.76
C VAL A 275 -31.69 -40.98 -20.02
N ASN A 276 -32.83 -41.02 -19.32
CA ASN A 276 -33.28 -39.87 -18.52
C ASN A 276 -32.35 -39.61 -17.33
N ASP A 277 -31.92 -40.64 -16.60
CA ASP A 277 -30.98 -40.52 -15.48
C ASP A 277 -29.65 -39.91 -15.92
N LEU A 278 -29.13 -40.36 -17.09
CA LEU A 278 -27.90 -39.80 -17.66
C LEU A 278 -28.01 -38.30 -17.96
N LEU A 279 -29.17 -37.87 -18.48
CA LEU A 279 -29.45 -36.45 -18.73
C LEU A 279 -29.55 -35.64 -17.46
N ASP A 280 -30.24 -36.18 -16.46
CA ASP A 280 -30.41 -35.46 -15.20
C ASP A 280 -29.06 -35.32 -14.49
N LEU A 281 -28.19 -36.34 -14.55
CA LEU A 281 -26.82 -36.24 -14.12
C LEU A 281 -26.05 -35.12 -14.87
N ALA A 282 -26.19 -35.06 -16.20
CA ALA A 282 -25.54 -34.02 -17.00
C ALA A 282 -26.05 -32.61 -16.66
N LYS A 283 -27.35 -32.45 -16.36
CA LYS A 283 -27.90 -31.16 -15.91
C LYS A 283 -27.39 -30.78 -14.52
N ILE A 284 -27.23 -31.74 -13.60
CA ILE A 284 -26.65 -31.53 -12.26
C ILE A 284 -25.20 -31.05 -12.40
N GLU A 285 -24.38 -31.79 -13.18
CA GLU A 285 -22.98 -31.42 -13.42
C GLU A 285 -22.85 -30.05 -14.06
N ALA A 286 -23.75 -29.66 -14.95
CA ALA A 286 -23.76 -28.32 -15.59
C ALA A 286 -24.34 -27.22 -14.69
N GLY A 287 -24.77 -27.52 -13.47
CA GLY A 287 -25.37 -26.53 -12.56
C GLY A 287 -26.71 -25.97 -13.07
N LYS A 288 -27.38 -26.64 -14.01
CA LYS A 288 -28.61 -26.15 -14.65
C LYS A 288 -29.91 -26.66 -13.95
N ILE A 289 -29.79 -27.28 -12.79
CA ILE A 289 -30.95 -27.63 -11.97
C ILE A 289 -31.38 -26.42 -11.17
N GLU A 290 -32.54 -25.91 -11.51
CA GLU A 290 -33.26 -24.94 -10.68
C GLU A 290 -34.05 -25.67 -9.60
N VAL A 291 -33.63 -25.52 -8.35
CA VAL A 291 -34.40 -26.03 -7.22
C VAL A 291 -35.57 -25.06 -6.98
N GLN A 292 -36.80 -25.56 -7.25
CA GLN A 292 -38.02 -24.81 -6.94
C GLN A 292 -38.54 -25.24 -5.57
N PRO A 293 -38.30 -24.48 -4.50
CA PRO A 293 -38.85 -24.83 -3.20
C PRO A 293 -40.37 -24.65 -3.21
N ILE A 294 -41.07 -25.73 -2.82
CA ILE A 294 -42.53 -25.68 -2.61
C ILE A 294 -42.85 -25.97 -1.16
N GLU A 295 -43.85 -25.30 -0.63
CA GLU A 295 -44.39 -25.62 0.69
C GLU A 295 -45.29 -26.86 0.62
N PHE A 296 -45.03 -27.81 1.47
CA PHE A 296 -45.88 -29.02 1.59
C PHE A 296 -46.09 -29.39 3.06
N THR A 297 -47.21 -30.05 3.37
CA THR A 297 -47.43 -30.56 4.70
C THR A 297 -46.84 -31.95 4.83
N VAL A 298 -46.38 -32.31 6.03
CA VAL A 298 -45.87 -33.66 6.34
C VAL A 298 -46.90 -34.71 6.03
N THR A 299 -48.19 -34.43 6.29
CA THR A 299 -49.31 -35.34 5.97
C THR A 299 -49.40 -35.59 4.47
N THR A 300 -49.26 -34.60 3.62
CA THR A 300 -49.28 -34.71 2.16
C THR A 300 -48.12 -35.59 1.66
N LEU A 301 -46.91 -35.38 2.20
CA LEU A 301 -45.73 -36.18 1.86
C LEU A 301 -45.91 -37.65 2.23
N PHE A 302 -46.34 -37.96 3.45
CA PHE A 302 -46.60 -39.35 3.87
C PHE A 302 -47.75 -40.02 3.11
N SER A 303 -48.79 -39.26 2.72
CA SER A 303 -49.88 -39.77 1.90
C SER A 303 -49.38 -40.13 0.50
N ALA A 304 -48.55 -39.32 -0.12
CA ALA A 304 -47.93 -39.59 -1.42
C ALA A 304 -46.99 -40.82 -1.35
N LEU A 305 -46.14 -40.92 -0.34
CA LEU A 305 -45.25 -42.06 -0.12
C LEU A 305 -46.03 -43.34 0.09
N ARG A 306 -47.11 -43.31 0.90
CA ARG A 306 -48.01 -44.47 1.11
C ARG A 306 -48.66 -44.92 -0.20
N GLY A 307 -49.09 -43.98 -1.06
CA GLY A 307 -49.63 -44.27 -2.38
C GLY A 307 -48.63 -44.99 -3.30
N MET A 308 -47.37 -44.49 -3.31
CA MET A 308 -46.28 -45.06 -4.11
C MET A 308 -45.87 -46.47 -3.63
N LEU A 309 -45.83 -46.69 -2.31
CA LEU A 309 -45.36 -47.97 -1.75
C LEU A 309 -46.49 -49.05 -1.69
N ARG A 310 -47.76 -48.68 -1.81
CA ARG A 310 -48.88 -49.59 -1.73
C ARG A 310 -48.85 -50.73 -2.74
N PRO A 311 -48.47 -50.52 -4.02
CA PRO A 311 -48.34 -51.61 -5.00
C PRO A 311 -47.20 -52.60 -4.67
N LEU A 312 -46.14 -52.13 -4.03
CA LEU A 312 -44.99 -52.94 -3.62
C LEU A 312 -45.33 -53.83 -2.41
N LEU A 313 -46.28 -53.40 -1.54
CA LEU A 313 -46.71 -54.15 -0.39
C LEU A 313 -47.87 -55.12 -0.71
N ALA A 314 -48.53 -55.02 -1.87
CA ALA A 314 -49.63 -55.88 -2.30
C ALA A 314 -49.16 -57.07 -3.18
N GLY A 315 -47.86 -57.27 -3.31
CA GLY A 315 -47.22 -58.29 -4.12
C GLY A 315 -46.72 -59.54 -3.35
N GLU A 316 -47.22 -59.81 -2.12
CA GLU A 316 -47.07 -61.11 -1.43
C GLU A 316 -48.38 -61.90 -1.43
#